data_0e87c7eefccbee9abe948802cffbd14f
#
_entry.id   0e87c7eefccbee9abe948802cffbd14f
#
_cell.length_a   1.000
_cell.length_b   1.000
_cell.length_c   1.000
_cell.angle_alpha   90.00
_cell.angle_beta   90.00
_cell.angle_gamma   90.00
#
_symmetry.space_group_name_H-M   'P 1'
#
loop_
_entity.id
_entity.type
_entity.pdbx_description
1 polymer ?
#
loop_
_entity_poly.entity_id
_entity_poly.type
_entity_poly.pdbx_seq_one_letter_code
_entity_poly.pdbx_strand_id
1 'polypeptide(L)'
;MGDYNTLSYFGLSYIEFLGIENAAFAEKHEENRLITHIVEKLPQVNGEGPARIAIRTDSIEKLAINLKKNGITVYGPIPGERVRADGEIIRWSLLFPEITGNELALPFFIEWEKSDEERISDLEKQGLIGKHSLGLAKLESVGFAVRDLDQTITTWGQMLNLKPGDAFFDQTFSARCRKIELHGTNLLFCSPVGEGIVEEVLKEKGETPFLVNLIETNQNFFFEKMNGYWNLKK
;
A
#
# COMPACT_ATOMS: atom_id res chain seq x y z
N MET A 1 14.31 -5.43 16.76
CA MET A 1 13.94 -5.15 15.38
C MET A 1 14.86 -4.03 14.93
N GLY A 2 15.46 -4.08 13.74
CA GLY A 2 16.36 -3.03 13.23
C GLY A 2 15.64 -2.01 12.35
N ASP A 3 14.37 -1.76 12.64
CA ASP A 3 13.46 -0.90 11.91
C ASP A 3 12.71 0.04 12.86
N TYR A 4 12.31 1.19 12.35
CA TYR A 4 11.43 2.14 13.02
C TYR A 4 10.39 2.66 12.03
N ASN A 5 9.22 3.07 12.53
CA ASN A 5 8.16 3.60 11.69
C ASN A 5 7.51 4.85 12.25
N THR A 6 6.89 5.61 11.35
CA THR A 6 6.00 6.72 11.66
C THR A 6 4.76 6.62 10.78
N LEU A 7 3.59 6.85 11.36
CA LEU A 7 2.30 6.75 10.67
C LEU A 7 1.69 8.13 10.45
N SER A 8 1.21 8.39 9.24
CA SER A 8 0.38 9.55 8.92
C SER A 8 -1.03 9.07 8.61
N TYR A 9 -1.99 9.39 9.47
CA TYR A 9 -3.35 8.90 9.39
C TYR A 9 -4.28 9.79 8.57
N PHE A 10 -5.15 9.14 7.77
CA PHE A 10 -6.23 9.72 6.98
C PHE A 10 -7.53 8.94 7.29
N GLY A 11 -8.07 9.12 8.48
CA GLY A 11 -9.08 8.22 9.04
C GLY A 11 -8.45 6.88 9.43
N LEU A 12 -9.01 5.77 8.99
CA LEU A 12 -8.43 4.43 9.19
C LEU A 12 -7.34 4.06 8.18
N SER A 13 -7.29 4.75 7.04
CA SER A 13 -6.15 4.63 6.11
C SER A 13 -4.96 5.41 6.65
N TYR A 14 -3.77 4.94 6.39
CA TYR A 14 -2.54 5.63 6.78
C TYR A 14 -1.40 5.36 5.82
N ILE A 15 -0.44 6.25 5.81
CA ILE A 15 0.85 6.07 5.16
C ILE A 15 1.86 5.75 6.25
N GLU A 16 2.56 4.63 6.09
CA GLU A 16 3.64 4.22 6.97
C GLU A 16 4.99 4.59 6.35
N PHE A 17 5.72 5.44 7.04
CA PHE A 17 7.13 5.74 6.74
C PHE A 17 7.99 4.80 7.56
N LEU A 18 8.58 3.81 6.91
CA LEU A 18 9.40 2.80 7.55
C LEU A 18 10.87 3.04 7.22
N GLY A 19 11.69 3.10 8.25
CA GLY A 19 13.14 3.23 8.13
C GLY A 19 13.87 1.97 8.62
N ILE A 20 14.93 1.57 7.92
CA ILE A 20 15.80 0.47 8.32
C ILE A 20 17.04 1.05 8.98
N GLU A 21 17.21 0.83 10.28
CA GLU A 21 18.37 1.28 11.05
C GLU A 21 19.58 0.33 10.88
N ASN A 22 19.29 -0.97 10.76
CA ASN A 22 20.34 -1.99 10.62
C ASN A 22 19.89 -3.10 9.65
N ALA A 23 20.30 -3.00 8.40
CA ALA A 23 19.96 -3.95 7.35
C ALA A 23 20.41 -5.38 7.68
N ALA A 24 21.62 -5.57 8.22
CA ALA A 24 22.14 -6.89 8.56
C ALA A 24 21.37 -7.56 9.71
N PHE A 25 20.70 -6.79 10.55
CA PHE A 25 19.81 -7.29 11.60
C PHE A 25 18.41 -7.57 11.04
N ALA A 26 17.94 -6.73 10.13
CA ALA A 26 16.67 -6.90 9.44
C ALA A 26 16.65 -8.17 8.57
N GLU A 27 17.74 -8.47 7.86
CA GLU A 27 17.91 -9.68 7.03
C GLU A 27 17.84 -11.00 7.83
N LYS A 28 18.20 -10.98 9.11
CA LYS A 28 18.15 -12.18 9.97
C LYS A 28 16.74 -12.59 10.40
N HIS A 29 15.75 -11.72 10.20
CA HIS A 29 14.35 -11.98 10.52
C HIS A 29 13.54 -12.39 9.28
N GLU A 30 13.95 -13.51 8.64
CA GLU A 30 13.28 -14.08 7.46
C GLU A 30 11.77 -14.33 7.67
N GLU A 31 11.34 -14.45 8.93
CA GLU A 31 9.92 -14.58 9.28
C GLU A 31 9.10 -13.30 9.02
N ASN A 32 9.73 -12.13 8.99
CA ASN A 32 9.07 -10.86 8.69
C ASN A 32 9.18 -10.53 7.20
N ARG A 33 8.32 -11.14 6.39
CA ARG A 33 8.28 -10.96 4.94
C ARG A 33 8.09 -9.53 4.46
N LEU A 34 7.52 -8.64 5.27
CA LEU A 34 7.43 -7.22 4.94
C LEU A 34 8.81 -6.58 4.96
N ILE A 35 9.56 -6.80 6.04
CA ILE A 35 10.91 -6.24 6.19
C ILE A 35 11.87 -6.83 5.15
N THR A 36 11.83 -8.15 4.93
CA THR A 36 12.63 -8.81 3.89
C THR A 36 12.39 -8.17 2.52
N HIS A 37 11.13 -8.01 2.11
CA HIS A 37 10.77 -7.38 0.85
C HIS A 37 11.27 -5.93 0.74
N ILE A 38 11.19 -5.15 1.82
CA ILE A 38 11.67 -3.77 1.85
C ILE A 38 13.19 -3.73 1.72
N VAL A 39 13.92 -4.55 2.47
CA VAL A 39 15.39 -4.63 2.41
C VAL A 39 15.87 -5.02 1.01
N GLU A 40 15.21 -5.96 0.35
CA GLU A 40 15.51 -6.35 -1.04
C GLU A 40 15.23 -5.23 -2.05
N LYS A 41 14.20 -4.42 -1.82
CA LYS A 41 13.82 -3.31 -2.72
C LYS A 41 14.70 -2.07 -2.56
N LEU A 42 15.15 -1.74 -1.35
CA LEU A 42 15.88 -0.50 -1.06
C LEU A 42 17.08 -0.23 -1.98
N PRO A 43 17.95 -1.21 -2.31
CA PRO A 43 19.06 -0.98 -3.24
C PRO A 43 18.62 -0.63 -4.66
N GLN A 44 17.44 -1.14 -5.09
CA GLN A 44 16.92 -0.93 -6.44
C GLN A 44 16.33 0.47 -6.64
N VAL A 45 15.95 1.15 -5.55
CA VAL A 45 15.29 2.46 -5.55
C VAL A 45 16.15 3.54 -4.84
N ASN A 46 17.45 3.41 -4.89
CA ASN A 46 18.38 4.36 -4.25
C ASN A 46 18.10 4.61 -2.76
N GLY A 47 17.61 3.57 -2.05
CA GLY A 47 17.43 3.60 -0.61
C GLY A 47 16.11 4.18 -0.11
N GLU A 48 15.22 4.66 -0.97
CA GLU A 48 13.90 5.17 -0.56
C GLU A 48 12.84 5.00 -1.66
N GLY A 49 11.56 4.97 -1.29
CA GLY A 49 10.45 4.98 -2.24
C GLY A 49 9.20 4.26 -1.73
N PRO A 50 8.08 4.39 -2.47
CA PRO A 50 6.90 3.58 -2.23
C PRO A 50 7.22 2.09 -2.41
N ALA A 51 6.92 1.27 -1.41
CA ALA A 51 7.33 -0.14 -1.41
C ALA A 51 6.14 -1.08 -1.62
N ARG A 52 5.14 -1.02 -0.76
CA ARG A 52 4.04 -1.99 -0.73
C ARG A 52 2.80 -1.40 -0.08
N ILE A 53 1.64 -1.98 -0.35
CA ILE A 53 0.40 -1.62 0.34
C ILE A 53 -0.10 -2.77 1.22
N ALA A 54 -0.79 -2.39 2.30
CA ALA A 54 -1.60 -3.27 3.12
C ALA A 54 -3.08 -3.05 2.78
N ILE A 55 -3.85 -4.13 2.68
CA ILE A 55 -5.30 -4.07 2.55
C ILE A 55 -5.93 -4.72 3.78
N ARG A 56 -6.83 -3.98 4.44
CA ARG A 56 -7.57 -4.50 5.59
C ARG A 56 -8.60 -5.53 5.14
N THR A 57 -8.77 -6.57 5.94
CA THR A 57 -9.81 -7.59 5.77
C THR A 57 -10.51 -7.88 7.09
N ASP A 58 -11.79 -8.29 7.02
CA ASP A 58 -12.59 -8.70 8.19
C ASP A 58 -12.48 -10.20 8.50
N SER A 59 -11.84 -10.97 7.62
CA SER A 59 -11.69 -12.42 7.81
C SER A 59 -10.49 -12.95 7.03
N ILE A 60 -9.34 -12.87 7.66
CA ILE A 60 -8.05 -13.23 7.05
C ILE A 60 -7.98 -14.73 6.73
N GLU A 61 -8.61 -15.58 7.56
CA GLU A 61 -8.68 -17.03 7.35
C GLU A 61 -9.49 -17.38 6.10
N LYS A 62 -10.67 -16.76 5.93
CA LYS A 62 -11.49 -16.98 4.73
C LYS A 62 -10.77 -16.49 3.49
N LEU A 63 -10.09 -15.35 3.60
CA LEU A 63 -9.29 -14.80 2.51
C LEU A 63 -8.17 -15.76 2.12
N ALA A 64 -7.42 -16.29 3.09
CA ALA A 64 -6.36 -17.26 2.85
C ALA A 64 -6.86 -18.52 2.10
N ILE A 65 -8.02 -19.05 2.51
CA ILE A 65 -8.64 -20.20 1.85
C ILE A 65 -9.02 -19.86 0.40
N ASN A 66 -9.60 -18.68 0.16
CA ASN A 66 -10.03 -18.26 -1.18
C ASN A 66 -8.83 -18.04 -2.11
N LEU A 67 -7.78 -17.39 -1.63
CA LEU A 67 -6.55 -17.18 -2.40
C LEU A 67 -5.89 -18.50 -2.80
N LYS A 68 -5.79 -19.45 -1.87
CA LYS A 68 -5.26 -20.81 -2.14
C LYS A 68 -6.10 -21.55 -3.18
N LYS A 69 -7.44 -21.47 -3.09
CA LYS A 69 -8.34 -22.07 -4.10
C LYS A 69 -8.14 -21.50 -5.50
N ASN A 70 -7.75 -20.23 -5.60
CA ASN A 70 -7.45 -19.55 -6.86
C ASN A 70 -5.97 -19.74 -7.31
N GLY A 71 -5.23 -20.66 -6.70
CA GLY A 71 -3.85 -21.00 -7.07
C GLY A 71 -2.80 -19.98 -6.62
N ILE A 72 -3.16 -19.05 -5.73
CA ILE A 72 -2.22 -18.07 -5.18
C ILE A 72 -1.54 -18.68 -3.95
N THR A 73 -0.21 -18.66 -3.95
CA THR A 73 0.57 -19.03 -2.76
C THR A 73 0.36 -18.00 -1.66
N VAL A 74 0.11 -18.43 -0.43
CA VAL A 74 -0.06 -17.52 0.70
C VAL A 74 0.75 -17.98 1.91
N TYR A 75 1.35 -17.01 2.59
CA TYR A 75 2.08 -17.19 3.85
C TYR A 75 1.31 -16.50 4.97
N GLY A 76 1.02 -17.24 6.00
CA GLY A 76 0.17 -16.80 7.10
C GLY A 76 -1.20 -17.51 7.13
N PRO A 77 -2.16 -17.03 7.97
CA PRO A 77 -2.06 -15.82 8.80
C PRO A 77 -0.95 -15.88 9.87
N ILE A 78 -0.23 -14.77 10.02
CA ILE A 78 0.85 -14.61 11.00
C ILE A 78 0.38 -13.62 12.07
N PRO A 79 0.22 -14.03 13.33
CA PRO A 79 -0.18 -13.11 14.39
C PRO A 79 0.94 -12.14 14.73
N GLY A 80 0.56 -10.93 15.08
CA GLY A 80 1.45 -9.89 15.57
C GLY A 80 0.81 -9.12 16.70
N GLU A 81 1.66 -8.60 17.59
CA GLU A 81 1.21 -7.70 18.65
C GLU A 81 2.24 -6.63 18.97
N ARG A 82 1.77 -5.53 19.51
CA ARG A 82 2.61 -4.43 20.00
C ARG A 82 2.01 -3.85 21.27
N VAL A 83 2.86 -3.66 22.28
CA VAL A 83 2.50 -2.91 23.48
C VAL A 83 2.72 -1.43 23.22
N ARG A 84 1.71 -0.61 23.43
CA ARG A 84 1.75 0.84 23.35
C ARG A 84 2.37 1.46 24.60
N ALA A 85 2.73 2.73 24.52
CA ALA A 85 3.29 3.47 25.66
C ALA A 85 2.33 3.57 26.87
N ASP A 86 1.01 3.49 26.64
CA ASP A 86 -0.04 3.47 27.68
C ASP A 86 -0.28 2.06 28.25
N GLY A 87 0.43 1.04 27.78
CA GLY A 87 0.32 -0.35 28.20
C GLY A 87 -0.75 -1.16 27.47
N GLU A 88 -1.51 -0.55 26.55
CA GLU A 88 -2.48 -1.28 25.74
C GLU A 88 -1.79 -2.17 24.71
N ILE A 89 -2.31 -3.37 24.51
CA ILE A 89 -1.80 -4.32 23.54
C ILE A 89 -2.65 -4.20 22.26
N ILE A 90 -2.01 -3.90 21.15
CA ILE A 90 -2.62 -3.93 19.82
C ILE A 90 -2.26 -5.25 19.18
N ARG A 91 -3.27 -5.98 18.64
CA ARG A 91 -3.07 -7.26 17.96
C ARG A 91 -3.62 -7.22 16.54
N TRP A 92 -2.94 -7.97 15.67
CA TRP A 92 -3.34 -8.14 14.27
C TRP A 92 -2.88 -9.49 13.76
N SER A 93 -3.39 -9.85 12.58
CA SER A 93 -2.86 -10.97 11.78
C SER A 93 -2.49 -10.48 10.40
N LEU A 94 -1.40 -10.99 9.83
CA LEU A 94 -0.92 -10.64 8.48
C LEU A 94 -0.98 -11.85 7.55
N LEU A 95 -1.32 -11.59 6.29
CA LEU A 95 -1.31 -12.60 5.23
C LEU A 95 -0.59 -12.05 4.00
N PHE A 96 0.38 -12.81 3.49
CA PHE A 96 1.21 -12.42 2.36
C PHE A 96 0.93 -13.34 1.16
N PRO A 97 0.14 -12.89 0.17
CA PRO A 97 -0.02 -13.59 -1.09
C PRO A 97 1.21 -13.38 -1.98
N GLU A 98 1.50 -14.38 -2.80
CA GLU A 98 2.61 -14.37 -3.74
C GLU A 98 2.22 -15.10 -5.03
N ILE A 99 2.57 -14.52 -6.17
CA ILE A 99 2.50 -15.14 -7.48
C ILE A 99 3.93 -15.16 -8.05
N THR A 100 4.45 -16.36 -8.28
CA THR A 100 5.80 -16.53 -8.83
C THR A 100 5.93 -15.87 -10.19
N GLY A 101 6.98 -15.08 -10.38
CA GLY A 101 7.23 -14.36 -11.63
C GLY A 101 6.46 -13.05 -11.80
N ASN A 102 5.66 -12.63 -10.82
CA ASN A 102 5.02 -11.33 -10.83
C ASN A 102 6.03 -10.24 -10.43
N GLU A 103 6.22 -9.24 -11.30
CA GLU A 103 7.14 -8.13 -11.00
C GLU A 103 6.54 -7.20 -9.95
N LEU A 104 5.24 -6.86 -10.09
CA LEU A 104 4.53 -6.06 -9.10
C LEU A 104 4.25 -6.88 -7.85
N ALA A 105 4.79 -6.47 -6.71
CA ALA A 105 4.48 -7.09 -5.43
C ALA A 105 2.97 -6.99 -5.12
N LEU A 106 2.34 -8.13 -4.81
CA LEU A 106 0.96 -8.16 -4.35
C LEU A 106 0.83 -7.45 -2.99
N PRO A 107 -0.34 -6.89 -2.66
CA PRO A 107 -0.58 -6.34 -1.33
C PRO A 107 -0.41 -7.44 -0.28
N PHE A 108 -0.07 -7.08 0.93
CA PHE A 108 -0.34 -7.97 2.04
C PHE A 108 -1.68 -7.57 2.68
N PHE A 109 -2.26 -8.51 3.42
CA PHE A 109 -3.53 -8.26 4.10
C PHE A 109 -3.33 -8.21 5.59
N ILE A 110 -4.14 -7.36 6.23
CA ILE A 110 -4.14 -7.19 7.69
C ILE A 110 -5.56 -7.31 8.24
N GLU A 111 -5.72 -8.12 9.27
CA GLU A 111 -6.91 -8.15 10.11
C GLU A 111 -6.54 -7.66 11.50
N TRP A 112 -7.25 -6.63 11.97
CA TRP A 112 -7.07 -6.11 13.31
C TRP A 112 -8.00 -6.84 14.29
N GLU A 113 -7.55 -7.07 15.53
CA GLU A 113 -8.39 -7.65 16.58
C GLU A 113 -9.60 -6.75 16.90
N LYS A 114 -9.39 -5.43 16.91
CA LYS A 114 -10.43 -4.44 17.15
C LYS A 114 -11.21 -4.13 15.89
N SER A 115 -12.51 -3.87 16.05
CA SER A 115 -13.38 -3.37 14.97
C SER A 115 -12.94 -1.98 14.49
N ASP A 116 -13.46 -1.55 13.34
CA ASP A 116 -13.16 -0.21 12.81
C ASP A 116 -13.67 0.89 13.72
N GLU A 117 -14.85 0.72 14.33
CA GLU A 117 -15.43 1.68 15.26
C GLU A 117 -14.57 1.82 16.51
N GLU A 118 -14.08 0.71 17.07
CA GLU A 118 -13.18 0.72 18.22
C GLU A 118 -11.84 1.39 17.86
N ARG A 119 -11.28 1.08 16.67
CA ARG A 119 -10.04 1.68 16.21
C ARG A 119 -10.17 3.19 15.96
N ILE A 120 -11.27 3.65 15.34
CA ILE A 120 -11.55 5.08 15.16
C ILE A 120 -11.59 5.77 16.51
N SER A 121 -12.40 5.23 17.46
CA SER A 121 -12.53 5.80 18.80
C SER A 121 -11.18 5.89 19.53
N ASP A 122 -10.34 4.88 19.41
CA ASP A 122 -9.00 4.87 20.00
C ASP A 122 -8.09 5.93 19.39
N LEU A 123 -8.05 6.02 18.06
CA LEU A 123 -7.22 6.98 17.34
C LEU A 123 -7.65 8.43 17.61
N GLU A 124 -8.96 8.68 17.72
CA GLU A 124 -9.52 9.99 18.11
C GLU A 124 -9.12 10.38 19.55
N LYS A 125 -9.27 9.45 20.50
CA LYS A 125 -8.87 9.68 21.90
C LYS A 125 -7.39 10.00 22.05
N GLN A 126 -6.55 9.45 21.18
CA GLN A 126 -5.11 9.70 21.14
C GLN A 126 -4.75 10.97 20.34
N GLY A 127 -5.71 11.60 19.67
CA GLY A 127 -5.46 12.75 18.80
C GLY A 127 -4.64 12.41 17.56
N LEU A 128 -4.63 11.14 17.12
CA LEU A 128 -3.88 10.66 15.95
C LEU A 128 -4.63 10.86 14.63
N ILE A 129 -5.96 10.93 14.69
CA ILE A 129 -6.82 11.31 13.56
C ILE A 129 -7.56 12.60 13.89
N GLY A 130 -7.88 13.40 12.88
CA GLY A 130 -8.53 14.70 13.03
C GLY A 130 -8.00 15.72 12.05
N LYS A 131 -7.57 16.89 12.54
CA LYS A 131 -7.03 17.94 11.68
C LYS A 131 -5.60 17.59 11.23
N HIS A 132 -5.46 17.33 9.94
CA HIS A 132 -4.16 17.25 9.29
C HIS A 132 -3.64 18.65 8.91
N SER A 133 -2.33 18.85 8.85
CA SER A 133 -1.73 20.12 8.36
C SER A 133 -2.18 20.48 6.94
N LEU A 134 -2.58 19.48 6.15
CA LEU A 134 -3.14 19.64 4.81
C LEU A 134 -4.66 19.89 4.77
N GLY A 135 -5.32 20.07 5.90
CA GLY A 135 -6.77 20.25 5.99
C GLY A 135 -7.52 18.98 6.40
N LEU A 136 -8.64 18.69 5.73
CA LEU A 136 -9.43 17.45 5.91
C LEU A 136 -8.96 16.32 4.99
N ALA A 137 -7.69 16.32 4.65
CA ALA A 137 -7.10 15.44 3.64
C ALA A 137 -7.52 13.97 3.81
N LYS A 138 -7.87 13.35 2.69
CA LYS A 138 -8.19 11.92 2.58
C LYS A 138 -7.22 11.25 1.61
N LEU A 139 -6.82 10.03 1.94
CA LEU A 139 -6.04 9.19 1.02
C LEU A 139 -7.01 8.60 -0.02
N GLU A 140 -7.07 9.22 -1.20
CA GLU A 140 -8.02 8.84 -2.26
C GLU A 140 -7.58 7.58 -2.97
N SER A 141 -6.32 7.55 -3.41
CA SER A 141 -5.80 6.38 -4.11
C SER A 141 -4.28 6.26 -4.04
N VAL A 142 -3.80 5.02 -4.26
CA VAL A 142 -2.40 4.71 -4.53
C VAL A 142 -2.28 4.28 -5.99
N GLY A 143 -1.34 4.89 -6.72
CA GLY A 143 -1.07 4.59 -8.13
C GLY A 143 0.08 3.61 -8.31
N PHE A 144 -0.08 2.68 -9.25
CA PHE A 144 0.88 1.65 -9.61
C PHE A 144 1.27 1.79 -11.07
N ALA A 145 2.57 1.83 -11.35
CA ALA A 145 3.11 1.72 -12.70
C ALA A 145 3.16 0.24 -13.08
N VAL A 146 2.50 -0.14 -14.18
CA VAL A 146 2.42 -1.52 -14.66
C VAL A 146 2.65 -1.59 -16.17
N ARG A 147 3.25 -2.67 -16.64
CA ARG A 147 3.50 -2.89 -18.07
C ARG A 147 2.26 -3.34 -18.80
N ASP A 148 1.57 -4.33 -18.25
CA ASP A 148 0.33 -4.88 -18.79
C ASP A 148 -0.86 -4.56 -17.86
N LEU A 149 -1.58 -3.50 -18.23
CA LEU A 149 -2.73 -3.02 -17.45
C LEU A 149 -3.85 -4.07 -17.39
N ASP A 150 -4.14 -4.73 -18.51
CA ASP A 150 -5.30 -5.62 -18.59
C ASP A 150 -5.02 -6.93 -17.82
N GLN A 151 -3.80 -7.46 -17.87
CA GLN A 151 -3.39 -8.61 -17.06
C GLN A 151 -3.38 -8.26 -15.57
N THR A 152 -2.76 -7.15 -15.18
CA THR A 152 -2.66 -6.73 -13.78
C THR A 152 -4.04 -6.52 -13.18
N ILE A 153 -4.91 -5.79 -13.87
CA ILE A 153 -6.29 -5.52 -13.43
C ILE A 153 -7.10 -6.81 -13.28
N THR A 154 -6.92 -7.76 -14.18
CA THR A 154 -7.60 -9.06 -14.10
C THR A 154 -7.14 -9.83 -12.86
N THR A 155 -5.83 -9.92 -12.66
CA THR A 155 -5.23 -10.62 -11.51
C THR A 155 -5.69 -10.01 -10.18
N TRP A 156 -5.59 -8.68 -10.05
CA TRP A 156 -5.97 -8.00 -8.81
C TRP A 156 -7.48 -8.01 -8.58
N GLY A 157 -8.28 -7.82 -9.62
CA GLY A 157 -9.74 -7.91 -9.54
C GLY A 157 -10.22 -9.29 -9.06
N GLN A 158 -9.64 -10.36 -9.61
CA GLN A 158 -9.93 -11.74 -9.18
C GLN A 158 -9.46 -12.00 -7.74
N MET A 159 -8.24 -11.59 -7.40
CA MET A 159 -7.68 -11.76 -6.06
C MET A 159 -8.53 -11.07 -5.00
N LEU A 160 -8.99 -9.85 -5.27
CA LEU A 160 -9.80 -9.04 -4.35
C LEU A 160 -11.30 -9.36 -4.44
N ASN A 161 -11.72 -10.14 -5.44
CA ASN A 161 -13.12 -10.37 -5.80
C ASN A 161 -13.88 -9.05 -6.02
N LEU A 162 -13.26 -8.13 -6.75
CA LEU A 162 -13.78 -6.81 -7.08
C LEU A 162 -13.81 -6.59 -8.59
N LYS A 163 -14.83 -5.86 -9.06
CA LYS A 163 -14.93 -5.47 -10.45
C LYS A 163 -14.16 -4.16 -10.69
N PRO A 164 -13.15 -4.17 -11.57
CA PRO A 164 -12.46 -2.93 -11.93
C PRO A 164 -13.37 -1.97 -12.70
N GLY A 165 -13.11 -0.67 -12.52
CA GLY A 165 -13.73 0.40 -13.32
C GLY A 165 -13.30 0.38 -14.79
N ASP A 166 -13.88 1.25 -15.60
CA ASP A 166 -13.50 1.44 -16.99
C ASP A 166 -12.11 2.03 -17.16
N ALA A 167 -11.48 1.76 -18.30
CA ALA A 167 -10.20 2.35 -18.64
C ALA A 167 -10.38 3.82 -19.06
N PHE A 168 -9.43 4.67 -18.65
CA PHE A 168 -9.36 6.07 -19.06
C PHE A 168 -7.92 6.46 -19.34
N PHE A 169 -7.74 7.59 -20.04
CA PHE A 169 -6.42 8.15 -20.29
C PHE A 169 -6.15 9.30 -19.30
N ASP A 170 -5.01 9.23 -18.62
CA ASP A 170 -4.54 10.31 -17.74
C ASP A 170 -3.41 11.08 -18.44
N GLN A 171 -3.66 12.37 -18.73
CA GLN A 171 -2.71 13.22 -19.43
C GLN A 171 -1.47 13.55 -18.59
N THR A 172 -1.61 13.66 -17.26
CA THR A 172 -0.50 13.99 -16.36
C THR A 172 0.57 12.91 -16.38
N PHE A 173 0.13 11.67 -16.49
CA PHE A 173 1.03 10.51 -16.47
C PHE A 173 1.36 9.96 -17.86
N SER A 174 0.72 10.48 -18.92
CA SER A 174 0.75 9.91 -20.28
C SER A 174 0.44 8.40 -20.25
N ALA A 175 -0.64 8.03 -19.58
CA ALA A 175 -0.92 6.62 -19.28
C ALA A 175 -2.40 6.25 -19.47
N ARG A 176 -2.64 5.02 -19.89
CA ARG A 176 -3.93 4.35 -19.78
C ARG A 176 -4.07 3.80 -18.37
N CYS A 177 -5.12 4.20 -17.68
CA CYS A 177 -5.33 3.84 -16.27
C CYS A 177 -6.65 3.11 -16.07
N ARG A 178 -6.70 2.27 -15.02
CA ARG A 178 -7.94 1.67 -14.49
C ARG A 178 -7.90 1.69 -12.96
N LYS A 179 -9.07 1.80 -12.36
CA LYS A 179 -9.23 1.87 -10.91
C LYS A 179 -9.92 0.60 -10.38
N ILE A 180 -9.47 0.11 -9.22
CA ILE A 180 -10.22 -0.82 -8.38
C ILE A 180 -10.63 -0.04 -7.14
N GLU A 181 -11.94 0.08 -6.93
CA GLU A 181 -12.49 0.79 -5.78
C GLU A 181 -12.48 -0.11 -4.54
N LEU A 182 -11.94 0.42 -3.45
CA LEU A 182 -11.96 -0.19 -2.13
C LEU A 182 -12.74 0.71 -1.16
N HIS A 183 -13.15 0.15 -0.04
CA HIS A 183 -13.68 0.94 1.07
C HIS A 183 -12.54 1.76 1.68
N GLY A 184 -12.52 3.06 1.35
CA GLY A 184 -11.54 4.03 1.87
C GLY A 184 -10.56 4.52 0.81
N THR A 185 -9.54 3.75 0.45
CA THR A 185 -8.48 4.14 -0.48
C THR A 185 -8.50 3.27 -1.72
N ASN A 186 -8.58 3.87 -2.91
CA ASN A 186 -8.65 3.15 -4.18
C ASN A 186 -7.27 2.73 -4.70
N LEU A 187 -7.25 1.75 -5.61
CA LEU A 187 -6.06 1.32 -6.33
C LEU A 187 -6.15 1.81 -7.78
N LEU A 188 -5.15 2.56 -8.22
CA LEU A 188 -5.06 3.10 -9.57
C LEU A 188 -3.90 2.44 -10.31
N PHE A 189 -4.17 1.64 -11.34
CA PHE A 189 -3.14 1.02 -12.15
C PHE A 189 -2.98 1.79 -13.45
N CYS A 190 -1.73 2.11 -13.82
CA CYS A 190 -1.39 2.93 -14.97
C CYS A 190 -0.32 2.25 -15.84
N SER A 191 -0.62 2.08 -17.13
CA SER A 191 0.33 1.59 -18.13
C SER A 191 0.64 2.71 -19.13
N PRO A 192 1.90 2.91 -19.54
CA PRO A 192 2.29 4.06 -20.38
C PRO A 192 1.69 3.97 -21.77
N VAL A 193 1.40 5.14 -22.35
CA VAL A 193 0.97 5.32 -23.74
C VAL A 193 1.97 6.27 -24.45
N GLY A 194 3.27 5.97 -24.34
CA GLY A 194 4.35 6.79 -24.82
C GLY A 194 5.18 7.40 -23.70
N GLU A 195 6.02 8.38 -24.03
CA GLU A 195 6.90 9.03 -23.07
C GLU A 195 6.12 9.78 -21.99
N GLY A 196 6.55 9.61 -20.72
CA GLY A 196 5.95 10.26 -19.56
C GLY A 196 6.29 9.58 -18.24
N ILE A 197 5.70 10.09 -17.16
CA ILE A 197 6.03 9.69 -15.80
C ILE A 197 5.95 8.16 -15.58
N VAL A 198 4.89 7.50 -16.08
CA VAL A 198 4.72 6.06 -15.87
C VAL A 198 5.78 5.26 -16.62
N GLU A 199 6.17 5.68 -17.84
CA GLU A 199 7.24 5.05 -18.59
C GLU A 199 8.60 5.21 -17.90
N GLU A 200 8.90 6.41 -17.39
CA GLU A 200 10.13 6.68 -16.64
C GLU A 200 10.22 5.82 -15.38
N VAL A 201 9.15 5.76 -14.60
CA VAL A 201 9.08 4.89 -13.41
C VAL A 201 9.33 3.42 -13.77
N LEU A 202 8.71 2.92 -14.83
CA LEU A 202 8.91 1.53 -15.27
C LEU A 202 10.33 1.25 -15.75
N LYS A 203 10.98 2.22 -16.40
CA LYS A 203 12.39 2.09 -16.84
C LYS A 203 13.35 2.07 -15.65
N GLU A 204 13.12 2.89 -14.65
CA GLU A 204 14.02 3.06 -13.52
C GLU A 204 13.79 2.05 -12.38
N LYS A 205 12.53 1.70 -12.11
CA LYS A 205 12.13 1.00 -10.88
C LYS A 205 11.33 -0.28 -11.13
N GLY A 206 10.96 -0.55 -12.40
CA GLY A 206 10.06 -1.65 -12.74
C GLY A 206 8.63 -1.41 -12.28
N GLU A 207 7.83 -2.48 -12.22
CA GLU A 207 6.45 -2.39 -11.73
C GLU A 207 6.41 -2.11 -10.22
N THR A 208 5.79 -0.99 -9.84
CA THR A 208 5.87 -0.51 -8.45
C THR A 208 4.74 0.47 -8.11
N PRO A 209 4.38 0.64 -6.83
CA PRO A 209 3.64 1.83 -6.41
C PRO A 209 4.49 3.07 -6.71
N PHE A 210 3.88 4.12 -7.25
CA PHE A 210 4.62 5.34 -7.60
C PHE A 210 3.91 6.64 -7.21
N LEU A 211 2.61 6.59 -6.91
CA LEU A 211 1.78 7.77 -6.73
C LEU A 211 0.90 7.65 -5.48
N VAL A 212 0.80 8.75 -4.74
CA VAL A 212 -0.16 8.94 -3.65
C VAL A 212 -1.08 10.11 -4.00
N ASN A 213 -2.38 9.86 -4.12
CA ASN A 213 -3.40 10.89 -4.32
C ASN A 213 -4.08 11.24 -2.99
N LEU A 214 -4.02 12.49 -2.61
CA LEU A 214 -4.73 13.08 -1.47
C LEU A 214 -5.78 14.07 -1.99
N ILE A 215 -6.99 13.99 -1.49
CA ILE A 215 -8.10 14.91 -1.79
C ILE A 215 -8.57 15.64 -0.53
N GLU A 216 -9.43 16.63 -0.70
CA GLU A 216 -9.91 17.52 0.38
C GLU A 216 -8.75 18.21 1.12
N THR A 217 -7.67 18.50 0.40
CA THR A 217 -6.52 19.23 0.92
C THR A 217 -6.75 20.75 0.82
N ASN A 218 -5.96 21.53 1.53
CA ASN A 218 -6.05 23.00 1.50
C ASN A 218 -5.37 23.62 0.26
N GLN A 219 -4.73 22.83 -0.59
CA GLN A 219 -3.99 23.29 -1.78
C GLN A 219 -4.01 22.25 -2.89
N ASN A 220 -3.80 22.73 -4.15
CA ASN A 220 -3.50 21.84 -5.27
C ASN A 220 -2.00 21.84 -5.48
N PHE A 221 -1.38 20.67 -5.43
CA PHE A 221 0.06 20.54 -5.60
C PHE A 221 0.44 19.17 -6.13
N PHE A 222 1.29 19.10 -7.14
CA PHE A 222 1.87 17.87 -7.67
C PHE A 222 3.39 17.96 -7.58
N PHE A 223 4.02 16.98 -6.93
CA PHE A 223 5.47 16.98 -6.70
C PHE A 223 6.02 15.58 -6.54
N GLU A 224 7.33 15.46 -6.72
CA GLU A 224 8.09 14.26 -6.43
C GLU A 224 8.79 14.38 -5.08
N LYS A 225 8.68 13.35 -4.26
CA LYS A 225 9.36 13.24 -2.96
C LYS A 225 9.49 11.78 -2.56
N MET A 226 10.64 11.39 -1.98
CA MET A 226 10.93 10.01 -1.57
C MET A 226 10.73 9.03 -2.73
N ASN A 227 11.28 9.36 -3.91
CA ASN A 227 11.15 8.58 -5.14
C ASN A 227 9.71 8.18 -5.50
N GLY A 228 8.73 8.97 -5.08
CA GLY A 228 7.31 8.80 -5.38
C GLY A 228 6.64 10.14 -5.69
N TYR A 229 5.54 10.08 -6.42
CA TYR A 229 4.75 11.25 -6.78
C TYR A 229 3.61 11.45 -5.80
N TRP A 230 3.38 12.71 -5.45
CA TRP A 230 2.35 13.15 -4.53
C TRP A 230 1.43 14.13 -5.23
N ASN A 231 0.15 13.85 -5.24
CA ASN A 231 -0.87 14.67 -5.89
C ASN A 231 -1.91 15.09 -4.84
N LEU A 232 -1.86 16.37 -4.48
CA LEU A 232 -2.78 17.00 -3.53
C LEU A 232 -3.85 17.74 -4.32
N LYS A 233 -5.13 17.52 -3.98
CA LYS A 233 -6.28 18.19 -4.60
C LYS A 233 -7.20 18.78 -3.53
N LYS A 234 -7.65 20.04 -3.78
CA LYS A 234 -8.72 20.67 -2.98
C LYS A 234 -10.03 19.94 -3.13
#